data_dc52fc01f23268c63e726440e5f44ac1
#
_entry.id   dc52fc01f23268c63e726440e5f44ac1
#
_cell.length_a   1.000
_cell.length_b   1.000
_cell.length_c   1.000
_cell.angle_alpha   90.00
_cell.angle_beta   90.00
_cell.angle_gamma   90.00
#
_symmetry.space_group_name_H-M   'P 1'
#
loop_
_entity.id
_entity.type
_entity.pdbx_description
1 polymer ?
#
loop_
_entity_poly.entity_id
_entity_poly.type
_entity_poly.pdbx_seq_one_letter_code
_entity_poly.pdbx_strand_id
1 'polypeptide(L)'
;MNATIVQLYQNPGGENDLLADSQGCLQLMSEEDDPWSDHVMMGYGAVPVWAEYTKDGKRIQVVWFGKRGEVQGYEVTKKAWVGYPLTKPAVAVKDNLLYVSWNGATEVDHWKLECRNDKNETETKLLTILI
;
A
#
# COMPACT_ATOMS: atom_id res chain seq x y z
N MET A 1 18.21 11.79 35.63
CA MET A 1 17.03 11.40 34.89
C MET A 1 17.18 9.92 34.55
N ASN A 2 16.21 9.09 34.91
CA ASN A 2 16.20 7.69 34.49
C ASN A 2 15.27 7.57 33.28
N ALA A 3 15.79 7.00 32.19
CA ALA A 3 15.01 6.69 31.00
C ALA A 3 14.76 5.20 30.93
N THR A 4 13.55 4.82 30.58
CA THR A 4 13.15 3.42 30.42
C THR A 4 12.73 3.21 28.96
N ILE A 5 13.27 2.17 28.29
CA ILE A 5 12.80 1.76 26.98
C ILE A 5 11.46 1.05 27.19
N VAL A 6 10.41 1.59 26.59
CA VAL A 6 9.05 1.05 26.68
C VAL A 6 8.80 0.02 25.57
N GLN A 7 9.27 0.32 24.37
CA GLN A 7 9.12 -0.54 23.21
C GLN A 7 10.29 -0.35 22.24
N LEU A 8 10.67 -1.40 21.55
CA LEU A 8 11.70 -1.40 20.52
C LEU A 8 11.16 -2.03 19.23
N TYR A 9 11.23 -1.27 18.16
CA TYR A 9 10.93 -1.73 16.80
C TYR A 9 12.23 -1.84 16.04
N GLN A 10 12.60 -3.03 15.65
CA GLN A 10 13.84 -3.22 14.91
C GLN A 10 13.67 -4.22 13.76
N ASN A 11 14.48 -4.00 12.76
CA ASN A 11 14.58 -4.93 11.66
C ASN A 11 15.09 -6.29 12.17
N PRO A 12 14.46 -7.42 11.77
CA PRO A 12 15.02 -8.75 12.06
C PRO A 12 16.45 -8.83 11.53
N GLY A 13 17.36 -9.27 12.37
CA GLY A 13 18.80 -9.25 12.09
C GLY A 13 19.17 -9.89 10.75
N GLY A 14 20.15 -9.30 10.08
CA GLY A 14 20.70 -9.78 8.81
C GLY A 14 20.40 -8.93 7.58
N GLU A 15 19.45 -8.01 7.65
CA GLU A 15 19.14 -7.08 6.55
C GLU A 15 19.80 -5.71 6.78
N ASN A 16 21.08 -5.57 6.44
CA ASN A 16 21.77 -4.27 6.49
C ASN A 16 21.15 -3.22 5.57
N ASP A 17 20.28 -3.63 4.65
CA ASP A 17 19.65 -2.75 3.67
C ASP A 17 18.64 -1.77 4.26
N LEU A 18 18.16 -2.01 5.47
CA LEU A 18 17.23 -1.12 6.16
C LEU A 18 17.90 -0.16 7.16
N LEU A 19 19.22 -0.11 7.19
CA LEU A 19 19.91 0.88 8.01
C LEU A 19 19.79 2.26 7.39
N ALA A 20 19.10 3.15 8.08
CA ALA A 20 19.02 4.57 7.74
C ALA A 20 19.92 5.36 8.67
N ASP A 21 20.78 6.18 8.09
CA ASP A 21 21.71 7.05 8.80
C ASP A 21 21.18 8.49 8.95
N SER A 22 20.11 8.81 8.26
CA SER A 22 19.50 10.13 8.30
C SER A 22 18.01 10.09 8.02
N GLN A 23 17.29 11.04 8.60
CA GLN A 23 15.84 11.20 8.47
C GLN A 23 15.10 9.96 9.03
N GLY A 24 13.86 9.84 8.73
CA GLY A 24 13.02 8.74 9.18
C GLY A 24 11.86 9.22 10.01
N CYS A 25 10.84 8.41 10.08
CA CYS A 25 9.62 8.72 10.80
C CYS A 25 9.04 7.46 11.42
N LEU A 26 8.24 7.66 12.45
CA LEU A 26 7.47 6.61 13.10
C LEU A 26 6.06 7.14 13.34
N GLN A 27 5.08 6.42 12.87
CA GLN A 27 3.66 6.69 13.12
C GLN A 27 3.08 5.55 13.94
N LEU A 28 2.55 5.88 15.11
CA LEU A 28 1.67 4.98 15.86
C LEU A 28 0.28 5.14 15.25
N MET A 29 -0.22 4.10 14.59
CA MET A 29 -1.52 4.17 13.93
C MET A 29 -2.64 4.14 14.97
N SER A 30 -3.69 4.90 14.70
CA SER A 30 -4.93 4.94 15.46
C SER A 30 -6.07 4.35 14.64
N GLU A 31 -7.22 4.11 15.26
CA GLU A 31 -8.42 3.64 14.55
C GLU A 31 -8.88 4.60 13.44
N GLU A 32 -8.54 5.89 13.55
CA GLU A 32 -8.84 6.89 12.52
C GLU A 32 -7.90 6.78 11.32
N ASP A 33 -6.66 6.31 11.53
CA ASP A 33 -5.67 6.17 10.46
C ASP A 33 -5.82 4.84 9.72
N ASP A 34 -6.16 3.78 10.46
CA ASP A 34 -6.33 2.44 9.93
C ASP A 34 -7.26 1.62 10.84
N PRO A 35 -8.33 0.99 10.32
CA PRO A 35 -9.20 0.12 11.12
C PRO A 35 -8.47 -1.11 11.71
N TRP A 36 -7.25 -1.38 11.29
CA TRP A 36 -6.37 -2.42 11.87
C TRP A 36 -5.43 -1.87 12.95
N SER A 37 -5.85 -0.86 13.63
CA SER A 37 -5.10 0.04 14.48
C SER A 37 -4.53 -0.61 15.74
N ASP A 38 -3.37 -1.07 15.69
CA ASP A 38 -2.40 -1.30 16.75
C ASP A 38 -1.00 -1.42 16.13
N HIS A 39 -0.93 -1.04 14.86
CA HIS A 39 0.30 -1.15 14.10
C HIS A 39 1.15 0.11 14.21
N VAL A 40 2.39 -0.05 13.86
CA VAL A 40 3.36 1.03 13.79
C VAL A 40 3.95 1.07 12.40
N MET A 41 3.89 2.23 11.77
CA MET A 41 4.53 2.46 10.49
C MET A 41 5.86 3.16 10.68
N MET A 42 6.89 2.64 10.05
CA MET A 42 8.24 3.18 10.12
C MET A 42 8.77 3.47 8.72
N GLY A 43 9.12 4.74 8.47
CA GLY A 43 9.87 5.17 7.30
C GLY A 43 11.36 5.25 7.61
N TYR A 44 12.19 4.77 6.70
CA TYR A 44 13.64 4.67 6.88
C TYR A 44 14.41 5.85 6.24
N GLY A 45 13.76 7.00 6.11
CA GLY A 45 14.42 8.24 5.70
C GLY A 45 15.10 8.14 4.34
N ALA A 46 16.41 8.34 4.33
CA ALA A 46 17.20 8.30 3.10
C ALA A 46 17.17 6.94 2.36
N VAL A 47 16.75 5.89 3.02
CA VAL A 47 16.49 4.59 2.38
C VAL A 47 15.05 4.55 1.86
N PRO A 48 14.82 4.26 0.56
CA PRO A 48 13.50 4.32 -0.05
C PRO A 48 12.63 3.11 0.33
N VAL A 49 12.39 2.94 1.62
CA VAL A 49 11.65 1.83 2.18
C VAL A 49 10.80 2.28 3.35
N TRP A 50 9.69 1.66 3.53
CA TRP A 50 8.93 1.70 4.77
C TRP A 50 8.55 0.28 5.22
N ALA A 51 8.31 0.13 6.50
CA ALA A 51 7.87 -1.12 7.08
C ALA A 51 6.72 -0.89 8.07
N GLU A 52 5.86 -1.87 8.16
CA GLU A 52 4.76 -1.91 9.11
C GLU A 52 5.02 -3.02 10.14
N TYR A 53 4.77 -2.71 11.38
CA TYR A 53 4.98 -3.57 12.53
C TYR A 53 3.69 -3.68 13.35
N THR A 54 3.50 -4.84 13.95
CA THR A 54 2.50 -4.98 15.02
C THR A 54 2.97 -4.21 16.25
N LYS A 55 2.09 -3.96 17.19
CA LYS A 55 2.38 -3.27 18.45
C LYS A 55 3.48 -3.95 19.28
N ASP A 56 3.58 -5.26 19.20
CA ASP A 56 4.60 -6.07 19.87
C ASP A 56 5.92 -6.14 19.10
N GLY A 57 6.06 -5.40 18.01
CA GLY A 57 7.31 -5.23 17.27
C GLY A 57 7.56 -6.26 16.17
N LYS A 58 6.59 -7.10 15.82
CA LYS A 58 6.73 -8.05 14.70
C LYS A 58 6.51 -7.31 13.38
N ARG A 59 7.49 -7.38 12.48
CA ARG A 59 7.38 -6.84 11.12
C ARG A 59 6.39 -7.67 10.30
N ILE A 60 5.40 -7.01 9.70
CA ILE A 60 4.34 -7.64 8.89
C ILE A 60 4.43 -7.26 7.42
N GLN A 61 4.97 -6.07 7.12
CA GLN A 61 5.12 -5.61 5.74
C GLN A 61 6.39 -4.79 5.55
N VAL A 62 7.00 -4.90 4.37
CA VAL A 62 8.09 -4.03 3.90
C VAL A 62 7.81 -3.65 2.45
N VAL A 63 7.94 -2.38 2.14
CA VAL A 63 7.74 -1.88 0.77
C VAL A 63 8.91 -1.00 0.38
N TRP A 64 9.57 -1.40 -0.71
CA TRP A 64 10.57 -0.61 -1.40
C TRP A 64 9.88 0.22 -2.48
N PHE A 65 10.04 1.53 -2.46
CA PHE A 65 9.44 2.42 -3.46
C PHE A 65 10.48 3.03 -4.41
N GLY A 66 11.72 2.57 -4.32
CA GLY A 66 12.80 2.97 -5.21
C GLY A 66 14.09 2.24 -4.91
N LYS A 67 15.13 2.58 -5.66
CA LYS A 67 16.47 2.04 -5.48
C LYS A 67 17.27 2.95 -4.54
N ARG A 68 18.00 2.34 -3.61
CA ARG A 68 18.87 3.06 -2.68
C ARG A 68 19.90 3.90 -3.43
N GLY A 69 20.02 5.17 -3.05
CA GLY A 69 20.92 6.13 -3.69
C GLY A 69 20.32 6.83 -4.93
N GLU A 70 19.23 6.34 -5.48
CA GLU A 70 18.52 6.99 -6.60
C GLU A 70 17.24 7.69 -6.13
N VAL A 71 16.56 7.12 -5.14
CA VAL A 71 15.36 7.66 -4.53
C VAL A 71 15.57 7.80 -3.03
N GLN A 72 15.04 8.85 -2.45
CA GLN A 72 15.07 9.08 -1.01
C GLN A 72 13.64 9.27 -0.50
N GLY A 73 13.36 8.75 0.69
CA GLY A 73 12.19 9.10 1.48
C GLY A 73 12.54 10.24 2.44
N TYR A 74 11.52 10.95 2.87
CA TYR A 74 11.64 11.90 3.97
C TYR A 74 10.70 11.51 5.10
N GLU A 75 9.46 11.39 4.79
CA GLU A 75 8.39 11.01 5.70
C GLU A 75 7.43 10.06 4.99
N VAL A 76 6.96 9.06 5.71
CA VAL A 76 5.93 8.12 5.25
C VAL A 76 4.83 8.09 6.29
N THR A 77 3.61 8.33 5.86
CA THR A 77 2.42 8.27 6.70
C THR A 77 1.36 7.39 6.04
N LYS A 78 0.63 6.67 6.85
CA LYS A 78 -0.54 5.88 6.43
C LYS A 78 -1.79 6.52 7.02
N LYS A 79 -2.80 6.71 6.19
CA LYS A 79 -4.09 7.27 6.61
C LYS A 79 -5.23 6.55 5.90
N ALA A 80 -6.36 6.46 6.57
CA ALA A 80 -7.59 6.06 5.91
C ALA A 80 -7.91 7.08 4.80
N TRP A 81 -8.20 6.57 3.62
CA TRP A 81 -8.52 7.39 2.47
C TRP A 81 -9.56 6.74 1.58
N VAL A 82 -10.52 7.55 1.14
CA VAL A 82 -11.53 7.14 0.18
C VAL A 82 -11.33 7.95 -1.09
N GLY A 83 -11.09 7.24 -2.18
CA GLY A 83 -10.80 7.82 -3.49
C GLY A 83 -11.91 7.57 -4.50
N TYR A 84 -12.39 8.67 -5.09
CA TYR A 84 -13.34 8.66 -6.21
C TYR A 84 -12.70 9.37 -7.41
N PRO A 85 -11.95 8.68 -8.26
CA PRO A 85 -11.31 9.30 -9.42
C PRO A 85 -12.36 9.88 -10.39
N LEU A 86 -12.08 11.05 -10.90
CA LEU A 86 -12.91 11.69 -11.94
C LEU A 86 -12.68 11.10 -13.33
N THR A 87 -11.63 10.30 -13.49
CA THR A 87 -11.30 9.62 -14.75
C THR A 87 -12.10 8.33 -14.90
N LYS A 88 -12.25 7.89 -16.13
CA LYS A 88 -12.79 6.54 -16.39
C LYS A 88 -11.74 5.48 -16.09
N PRO A 89 -12.17 4.25 -15.74
CA PRO A 89 -11.27 3.12 -15.65
C PRO A 89 -10.47 2.92 -16.95
N ALA A 90 -9.21 2.57 -16.82
CA ALA A 90 -8.39 2.13 -17.94
C ALA A 90 -8.65 0.65 -18.23
N VAL A 91 -8.71 0.31 -19.51
CA VAL A 91 -8.95 -1.06 -19.97
C VAL A 91 -7.88 -1.42 -20.98
N ALA A 92 -7.27 -2.57 -20.83
CA ALA A 92 -6.30 -3.12 -21.78
C ALA A 92 -6.57 -4.61 -22.01
N VAL A 93 -6.33 -5.06 -23.24
CA VAL A 93 -6.37 -6.47 -23.60
C VAL A 93 -4.96 -6.92 -23.96
N LYS A 94 -4.47 -7.94 -23.30
CA LYS A 94 -3.16 -8.54 -23.55
C LYS A 94 -3.27 -10.05 -23.34
N ASP A 95 -2.70 -10.82 -24.27
CA ASP A 95 -2.66 -12.30 -24.20
C ASP A 95 -4.05 -12.94 -23.96
N ASN A 96 -5.08 -12.44 -24.62
CA ASN A 96 -6.49 -12.80 -24.46
C ASN A 96 -7.07 -12.57 -23.04
N LEU A 97 -6.39 -11.76 -22.21
CA LEU A 97 -6.85 -11.35 -20.90
C LEU A 97 -7.27 -9.87 -20.93
N LEU A 98 -8.34 -9.57 -20.22
CA LEU A 98 -8.83 -8.22 -20.02
C LEU A 98 -8.27 -7.68 -18.68
N TYR A 99 -7.54 -6.58 -18.77
CA TYR A 99 -7.03 -5.86 -17.62
C TYR A 99 -7.85 -4.60 -17.42
N VAL A 100 -8.33 -4.40 -16.21
CA VAL A 100 -9.07 -3.19 -15.81
C VAL A 100 -8.35 -2.55 -14.64
N SER A 101 -8.14 -1.25 -14.70
CA SER A 101 -7.52 -0.49 -13.62
C SER A 101 -8.20 0.86 -13.47
N TRP A 102 -8.48 1.24 -12.25
CA TRP A 102 -8.99 2.58 -11.93
C TRP A 102 -8.12 3.18 -10.83
N ASN A 103 -7.03 3.78 -11.26
CA ASN A 103 -6.02 4.30 -10.34
C ASN A 103 -6.60 5.35 -9.38
N GLY A 104 -6.41 5.11 -8.09
CA GLY A 104 -6.91 5.96 -7.01
C GLY A 104 -8.34 5.66 -6.55
N ALA A 105 -9.04 4.70 -7.15
CA ALA A 105 -10.33 4.23 -6.63
C ALA A 105 -10.12 3.28 -5.47
N THR A 106 -10.81 3.50 -4.36
CA THR A 106 -10.74 2.65 -3.15
C THR A 106 -12.02 1.86 -2.89
N GLU A 107 -13.15 2.31 -3.47
CA GLU A 107 -14.48 1.74 -3.22
C GLU A 107 -14.97 0.86 -4.38
N VAL A 108 -14.06 0.12 -5.02
CA VAL A 108 -14.43 -0.81 -6.09
C VAL A 108 -14.77 -2.16 -5.48
N ASP A 109 -16.04 -2.51 -5.51
CA ASP A 109 -16.54 -3.80 -5.03
C ASP A 109 -16.44 -4.89 -6.11
N HIS A 110 -16.87 -4.55 -7.33
CA HIS A 110 -16.82 -5.49 -8.44
C HIS A 110 -16.76 -4.79 -9.80
N TRP A 111 -16.36 -5.53 -10.81
CA TRP A 111 -16.38 -5.09 -12.20
C TRP A 111 -17.46 -5.87 -12.97
N LYS A 112 -18.23 -5.16 -13.78
CA LYS A 112 -19.23 -5.72 -14.67
C LYS A 112 -18.76 -5.56 -16.11
N LEU A 113 -18.51 -6.67 -16.79
CA LEU A 113 -18.22 -6.68 -18.21
C LEU A 113 -19.50 -6.89 -19.01
N GLU A 114 -19.81 -5.95 -19.87
CA GLU A 114 -20.92 -6.05 -20.82
C GLU A 114 -20.37 -6.15 -22.24
N CYS A 115 -20.69 -7.21 -22.93
CA CYS A 115 -20.38 -7.41 -24.34
C CYS A 115 -21.65 -7.26 -25.15
N ARG A 116 -21.61 -6.58 -26.29
CA ARG A 116 -22.69 -6.50 -27.24
C ARG A 116 -22.33 -7.30 -28.49
N ASN A 117 -23.24 -8.14 -28.92
CA ASN A 117 -23.09 -8.83 -30.21
C ASN A 117 -23.62 -7.95 -31.35
N ASP A 118 -23.42 -8.37 -32.60
CA ASP A 118 -23.86 -7.65 -33.81
C ASP A 118 -25.39 -7.46 -33.88
N LYS A 119 -26.15 -8.19 -33.06
CA LYS A 119 -27.59 -8.06 -32.93
C LYS A 119 -28.04 -7.09 -31.82
N ASN A 120 -27.12 -6.35 -31.22
CA ASN A 120 -27.37 -5.46 -30.08
C ASN A 120 -27.90 -6.15 -28.81
N GLU A 121 -27.78 -7.47 -28.70
CA GLU A 121 -28.06 -8.19 -27.48
C GLU A 121 -26.88 -8.05 -26.52
N THR A 122 -27.16 -7.65 -25.28
CA THR A 122 -26.14 -7.47 -24.25
C THR A 122 -25.95 -8.75 -23.48
N GLU A 123 -24.78 -9.32 -23.56
CA GLU A 123 -24.36 -10.41 -22.68
C GLU A 123 -23.54 -9.85 -21.52
N THR A 124 -23.99 -10.10 -20.31
CA THR A 124 -23.34 -9.62 -19.10
C THR A 124 -22.57 -10.72 -18.43
N LYS A 125 -21.28 -10.52 -18.21
CA LYS A 125 -20.45 -11.39 -17.36
C LYS A 125 -20.00 -10.62 -16.12
N LEU A 126 -20.32 -11.13 -14.96
CA LEU A 126 -19.75 -10.64 -13.71
C LEU A 126 -18.33 -11.16 -13.60
N LEU A 127 -17.35 -10.25 -13.49
CA LEU A 127 -15.96 -10.58 -13.25
C LEU A 127 -15.66 -10.37 -11.76
N THR A 128 -15.30 -11.43 -11.09
CA THR A 128 -14.68 -11.30 -9.77
C THR A 128 -13.21 -10.96 -9.98
N ILE A 129 -12.79 -9.79 -9.54
CA ILE A 129 -11.39 -9.39 -9.55
C ILE A 129 -10.81 -9.75 -8.19
N LEU A 130 -9.73 -10.51 -8.21
CA LEU A 130 -8.83 -10.61 -7.06
C LEU A 130 -7.96 -9.35 -7.08
N ILE A 131 -8.16 -8.48 -6.10
CA ILE A 131 -7.30 -7.32 -5.83
C ILE A 131 -6.09 -7.79 -5.03
#